data_81bdfbc552a835108a18ef2f66100b51
#
_entry.id   81bdfbc552a835108a18ef2f66100b51
#
_cell.length_a   1.000
_cell.length_b   1.000
_cell.length_c   1.000
_cell.angle_alpha   90.00
_cell.angle_beta   90.00
_cell.angle_gamma   90.00
#
_symmetry.space_group_name_H-M   'P 1'
#
loop_
_entity.id
_entity.type
_entity.pdbx_description
1 polymer ?
#
loop_
_entity_poly.entity_id
_entity_poly.type
_entity_poly.pdbx_seq_one_letter_code
_entity_poly.pdbx_strand_id
1 'polypeptide(L)'
;MAGFVQNYMATENRGWDTSTAFIRRTLRGCIEHGRRARGKEGAELWVAYRLLGTALHTLEDLLAHSNWCEIALRKMGHGQVFCHVGDRGKTFRGIDFRRTLLTAKVVKINTPNGPAPPLVTGTFGGADFLHSLLGEATDRFSQTSITDLSQKIDDVRMA
;
A
#
# COMPACT_ATOMS: atom_id res chain seq x y z
N MET A 1 10.08 11.72 29.37
CA MET A 1 9.57 10.50 28.73
C MET A 1 9.70 10.69 27.23
N ALA A 2 10.56 9.93 26.55
CA ALA A 2 10.65 9.98 25.10
C ALA A 2 9.35 9.38 24.52
N GLY A 3 8.55 10.20 23.84
CA GLY A 3 7.33 9.75 23.22
C GLY A 3 7.65 8.65 22.21
N PHE A 4 7.08 7.47 22.39
CA PHE A 4 7.16 6.41 21.41
C PHE A 4 6.41 6.85 20.16
N VAL A 5 7.11 7.04 19.06
CA VAL A 5 6.48 7.20 17.76
C VAL A 5 5.87 5.85 17.41
N GLN A 6 4.55 5.83 17.37
CA GLN A 6 3.79 4.62 17.06
C GLN A 6 3.79 4.44 15.54
N ASN A 7 4.14 3.25 15.09
CA ASN A 7 4.08 2.88 13.69
C ASN A 7 2.69 2.29 13.39
N TYR A 8 1.73 3.11 13.03
CA TYR A 8 0.34 2.72 12.75
C TYR A 8 0.20 1.70 11.63
N MET A 9 1.14 1.64 10.71
CA MET A 9 1.05 0.78 9.54
C MET A 9 1.45 -0.66 9.82
N ALA A 10 2.38 -0.89 10.76
CA ALA A 10 3.02 -2.19 10.95
C ALA A 10 3.13 -2.68 12.40
N THR A 11 2.87 -1.82 13.39
CA THR A 11 2.92 -2.24 14.81
C THR A 11 1.58 -2.83 15.22
N GLU A 12 1.43 -4.14 15.07
CA GLU A 12 0.21 -4.88 15.39
C GLU A 12 -0.05 -4.99 16.90
N ASN A 13 -1.27 -5.35 17.27
CA ASN A 13 -1.71 -5.63 18.66
C ASN A 13 -1.61 -4.41 19.62
N ARG A 14 -1.88 -3.20 19.13
CA ARG A 14 -1.83 -1.96 19.91
C ARG A 14 -3.18 -1.23 20.02
N GLY A 15 -4.30 -1.91 19.76
CA GLY A 15 -5.64 -1.33 19.84
C GLY A 15 -6.10 -0.58 18.59
N TRP A 16 -5.36 -0.67 17.49
CA TRP A 16 -5.73 -0.18 16.17
C TRP A 16 -5.47 -1.23 15.10
N ASP A 17 -6.15 -1.12 13.97
CA ASP A 17 -5.88 -1.96 12.81
C ASP A 17 -4.68 -1.40 12.03
N THR A 18 -3.82 -2.28 11.51
CA THR A 18 -2.66 -1.92 10.71
C THR A 18 -2.83 -2.42 9.27
N SER A 19 -2.15 -1.78 8.32
CA SER A 19 -2.14 -2.24 6.92
C SER A 19 -1.66 -3.69 6.81
N THR A 20 -0.65 -4.07 7.57
CA THR A 20 -0.13 -5.45 7.58
C THR A 20 -1.13 -6.45 8.14
N ALA A 21 -1.82 -6.11 9.24
CA ALA A 21 -2.87 -6.97 9.81
C ALA A 21 -4.06 -7.08 8.88
N PHE A 22 -4.48 -5.98 8.25
CA PHE A 22 -5.57 -5.95 7.28
C PHE A 22 -5.27 -6.86 6.08
N ILE A 23 -4.11 -6.71 5.43
CA ILE A 23 -3.68 -7.55 4.30
C ILE A 23 -3.73 -9.03 4.70
N ARG A 24 -3.13 -9.38 5.83
CA ARG A 24 -3.07 -10.77 6.31
C ARG A 24 -4.45 -11.35 6.58
N ARG A 25 -5.33 -10.62 7.24
CA ARG A 25 -6.71 -11.02 7.52
C ARG A 25 -7.52 -11.22 6.25
N THR A 26 -7.40 -10.29 5.31
CA THR A 26 -8.12 -10.33 4.03
C THR A 26 -7.66 -11.48 3.15
N LEU A 27 -6.35 -11.77 3.07
CA LEU A 27 -5.82 -12.93 2.36
C LEU A 27 -6.27 -14.26 3.00
N ARG A 28 -6.32 -14.35 4.33
CA ARG A 28 -6.87 -15.54 5.00
C ARG A 28 -8.34 -15.75 4.66
N GLY A 29 -9.15 -14.69 4.69
CA GLY A 29 -10.54 -14.76 4.26
C GLY A 29 -10.68 -15.20 2.79
N CYS A 30 -9.84 -14.69 1.90
CA CYS A 30 -9.79 -15.14 0.51
C CYS A 30 -9.55 -16.66 0.41
N ILE A 31 -8.55 -17.18 1.12
CA ILE A 31 -8.22 -18.61 1.14
C ILE A 31 -9.40 -19.43 1.68
N GLU A 32 -10.06 -19.00 2.75
CA GLU A 32 -11.19 -19.69 3.35
C GLU A 32 -12.39 -19.77 2.40
N HIS A 33 -12.76 -18.65 1.75
CA HIS A 33 -13.83 -18.62 0.77
C HIS A 33 -13.47 -19.46 -0.47
N GLY A 34 -12.23 -19.37 -0.96
CA GLY A 34 -11.76 -20.19 -2.08
C GLY A 34 -11.84 -21.70 -1.79
N ARG A 35 -11.48 -22.12 -0.58
CA ARG A 35 -11.61 -23.51 -0.15
C ARG A 35 -13.09 -23.98 -0.07
N ARG A 36 -13.99 -23.12 0.41
CA ARG A 36 -15.44 -23.42 0.43
C ARG A 36 -16.04 -23.52 -0.97
N ALA A 37 -15.54 -22.73 -1.91
CA ALA A 37 -15.98 -22.77 -3.30
C ALA A 37 -15.67 -24.12 -3.98
N ARG A 38 -14.63 -24.85 -3.56
CA ARG A 38 -14.24 -26.17 -4.11
C ARG A 38 -14.10 -26.16 -5.64
N GLY A 39 -13.59 -25.09 -6.21
CA GLY A 39 -13.46 -24.93 -7.67
C GLY A 39 -14.77 -24.68 -8.42
N LYS A 40 -15.88 -24.48 -7.72
CA LYS A 40 -17.16 -24.18 -8.35
C LYS A 40 -17.39 -22.68 -8.42
N GLU A 41 -17.90 -22.23 -9.55
CA GLU A 41 -18.36 -20.85 -9.70
C GLU A 41 -19.59 -20.59 -8.81
N GLY A 42 -19.62 -19.41 -8.18
CA GLY A 42 -20.70 -19.02 -7.28
C GLY A 42 -20.26 -18.02 -6.22
N ALA A 43 -21.15 -17.74 -5.28
CA ALA A 43 -20.98 -16.67 -4.29
C ALA A 43 -19.67 -16.78 -3.48
N GLU A 44 -19.26 -17.98 -3.08
CA GLU A 44 -18.02 -18.18 -2.32
C GLU A 44 -16.79 -17.81 -3.16
N LEU A 45 -16.74 -18.19 -4.45
CA LEU A 45 -15.62 -17.85 -5.33
C LEU A 45 -15.56 -16.35 -5.62
N TRP A 46 -16.72 -15.70 -5.82
CA TRP A 46 -16.76 -14.26 -6.06
C TRP A 46 -16.32 -13.45 -4.83
N VAL A 47 -16.69 -13.91 -3.63
CA VAL A 47 -16.17 -13.32 -2.39
C VAL A 47 -14.66 -13.50 -2.28
N ALA A 48 -14.12 -14.68 -2.62
CA ALA A 48 -12.69 -14.92 -2.62
C ALA A 48 -11.96 -13.98 -3.57
N TYR A 49 -12.44 -13.79 -4.80
CA TYR A 49 -11.83 -12.86 -5.76
C TYR A 49 -11.87 -11.41 -5.29
N ARG A 50 -12.99 -10.97 -4.72
CA ARG A 50 -13.09 -9.62 -4.15
C ARG A 50 -12.09 -9.40 -3.03
N LEU A 51 -11.96 -10.38 -2.10
CA LEU A 51 -11.00 -10.30 -1.01
C LEU A 51 -9.57 -10.33 -1.52
N LEU A 52 -9.27 -11.12 -2.56
CA LEU A 52 -7.97 -11.13 -3.20
C LEU A 52 -7.61 -9.75 -3.76
N GLY A 53 -8.49 -9.16 -4.56
CA GLY A 53 -8.28 -7.82 -5.13
C GLY A 53 -8.09 -6.77 -4.04
N THR A 54 -8.91 -6.79 -2.99
CA THR A 54 -8.78 -5.86 -1.85
C THR A 54 -7.44 -6.00 -1.15
N ALA A 55 -6.96 -7.22 -0.92
CA ALA A 55 -5.69 -7.44 -0.24
C ALA A 55 -4.49 -7.05 -1.12
N LEU A 56 -4.54 -7.37 -2.42
CA LEU A 56 -3.48 -7.02 -3.37
C LEU A 56 -3.37 -5.51 -3.55
N HIS A 57 -4.48 -4.80 -3.70
CA HIS A 57 -4.49 -3.33 -3.77
C HIS A 57 -3.84 -2.71 -2.52
N THR A 58 -4.27 -3.15 -1.33
CA THR A 58 -3.66 -2.63 -0.09
C THR A 58 -2.17 -2.97 0.03
N LEU A 59 -1.74 -4.13 -0.47
CA LEU A 59 -0.33 -4.52 -0.48
C LEU A 59 0.48 -3.64 -1.45
N GLU A 60 -0.05 -3.37 -2.62
CA GLU A 60 0.54 -2.50 -3.63
C GLU A 60 0.69 -1.08 -3.09
N ASP A 61 -0.35 -0.52 -2.51
CA ASP A 61 -0.33 0.79 -1.87
C ASP A 61 0.67 0.87 -0.73
N LEU A 62 0.78 -0.19 0.09
CA LEU A 62 1.76 -0.24 1.17
C LEU A 62 3.19 -0.10 0.64
N LEU A 63 3.50 -0.74 -0.49
CA LEU A 63 4.82 -0.68 -1.10
C LEU A 63 5.06 0.62 -1.86
N ALA A 64 4.05 1.08 -2.62
CA ALA A 64 4.15 2.26 -3.47
C ALA A 64 4.14 3.57 -2.67
N HIS A 65 3.39 3.63 -1.58
CA HIS A 65 3.13 4.87 -0.83
C HIS A 65 3.79 4.91 0.57
N SER A 66 4.72 4.02 0.84
CA SER A 66 5.51 4.03 2.08
C SER A 66 7.01 3.99 1.80
N ASN A 67 7.81 4.19 2.84
CA ASN A 67 9.27 4.01 2.79
C ASN A 67 9.69 2.54 3.01
N TRP A 68 8.83 1.58 2.68
CA TRP A 68 9.13 0.17 2.89
C TRP A 68 10.31 -0.30 2.03
N CYS A 69 10.34 0.10 0.77
CA CYS A 69 11.40 -0.27 -0.17
C CYS A 69 12.77 0.27 0.28
N GLU A 70 12.82 1.51 0.73
CA GLU A 70 14.02 2.15 1.25
C GLU A 70 14.55 1.44 2.50
N ILE A 71 13.64 1.08 3.42
CA ILE A 71 14.00 0.33 4.63
C ILE A 71 14.50 -1.07 4.25
N ALA A 72 13.88 -1.76 3.30
CA ALA A 72 14.30 -3.06 2.82
C ALA A 72 15.68 -3.01 2.18
N LEU A 73 15.92 -2.07 1.27
CA LEU A 73 17.21 -1.86 0.63
C LEU A 73 18.32 -1.59 1.65
N ARG A 74 18.05 -0.78 2.66
CA ARG A 74 19.04 -0.56 3.74
C ARG A 74 19.35 -1.84 4.52
N LYS A 75 18.36 -2.68 4.79
CA LYS A 75 18.58 -3.97 5.44
C LYS A 75 19.39 -4.94 4.57
N MET A 76 19.30 -4.80 3.25
CA MET A 76 20.10 -5.55 2.28
C MET A 76 21.54 -5.00 2.11
N GLY A 77 21.91 -3.94 2.84
CA GLY A 77 23.27 -3.39 2.84
C GLY A 77 23.46 -2.12 2.00
N HIS A 78 22.41 -1.60 1.34
CA HIS A 78 22.48 -0.36 0.55
C HIS A 78 22.44 0.87 1.46
N GLY A 79 23.53 1.15 2.16
CA GLY A 79 23.64 2.20 3.17
C GLY A 79 23.40 3.64 2.70
N GLN A 80 23.53 3.91 1.39
CA GLN A 80 23.29 5.20 0.76
C GLN A 80 21.81 5.55 0.58
N VAL A 81 20.90 4.55 0.69
CA VAL A 81 19.45 4.78 0.51
C VAL A 81 18.92 5.59 1.69
N PHE A 82 18.24 6.70 1.41
CA PHE A 82 17.65 7.56 2.43
C PHE A 82 16.31 6.96 2.93
N CYS A 83 16.21 6.68 4.22
CA CYS A 83 14.99 6.13 4.84
C CYS A 83 14.65 6.79 6.19
N HIS A 84 15.24 7.94 6.48
CA HIS A 84 15.08 8.59 7.76
C HIS A 84 13.88 9.52 7.80
N VAL A 85 13.20 9.56 8.94
CA VAL A 85 12.05 10.43 9.21
C VAL A 85 12.44 11.44 10.30
N GLY A 86 12.13 12.70 10.08
CA GLY A 86 12.32 13.77 11.06
C GLY A 86 11.18 13.82 12.08
N ASP A 87 11.47 14.32 13.27
CA ASP A 87 10.53 14.46 14.39
C ASP A 87 9.48 15.57 14.21
N ARG A 88 9.67 16.41 13.22
CA ARG A 88 8.83 17.59 12.99
C ARG A 88 7.83 17.43 11.88
N GLY A 89 7.05 16.42 11.78
CA GLY A 89 6.01 16.11 10.80
C GLY A 89 5.30 17.26 10.03
N LYS A 90 6.00 18.37 9.80
CA LYS A 90 5.51 19.55 9.09
C LYS A 90 5.78 19.39 7.60
N THR A 91 4.71 19.31 6.86
CA THR A 91 4.65 19.45 5.40
C THR A 91 5.48 20.64 4.94
N PHE A 92 6.44 20.37 4.07
CA PHE A 92 7.34 21.35 3.47
C PHE A 92 6.60 22.23 2.43
N ARG A 93 5.90 23.27 2.89
CA ARG A 93 5.56 24.40 2.03
C ARG A 93 6.49 25.55 2.42
N GLY A 94 7.57 25.73 1.64
CA GLY A 94 8.35 26.97 1.63
C GLY A 94 9.51 27.09 2.64
N ILE A 95 10.16 26.00 3.07
CA ILE A 95 11.33 26.05 3.96
C ILE A 95 12.53 25.40 3.28
N ASP A 96 13.68 26.06 3.41
CA ASP A 96 14.97 25.62 2.88
C ASP A 96 15.31 24.19 3.37
N PHE A 97 15.21 23.24 2.45
CA PHE A 97 15.40 21.79 2.67
C PHE A 97 16.74 21.49 3.36
N ARG A 98 17.80 22.21 3.02
CA ARG A 98 19.15 21.99 3.61
C ARG A 98 19.21 22.36 5.09
N ARG A 99 18.54 23.43 5.50
CA ARG A 99 18.59 23.93 6.88
C ARG A 99 17.75 23.07 7.83
N THR A 100 16.66 22.49 7.36
CA THR A 100 15.76 21.65 8.18
C THR A 100 16.32 20.25 8.40
N LEU A 101 17.06 19.69 7.44
CA LEU A 101 17.71 18.38 7.58
C LEU A 101 18.80 18.38 8.67
N LEU A 102 19.47 19.51 8.87
CA LEU A 102 20.57 19.63 9.85
C LEU A 102 20.08 19.76 11.31
N THR A 103 18.81 20.07 11.52
CA THR A 103 18.23 20.33 12.86
C THR A 103 17.13 19.37 13.28
N ALA A 104 16.62 18.53 12.37
CA ALA A 104 15.58 17.57 12.69
C ALA A 104 16.19 16.33 13.36
N LYS A 105 15.68 15.97 14.52
CA LYS A 105 16.07 14.73 15.19
C LYS A 105 15.51 13.54 14.42
N VAL A 106 16.38 12.61 14.03
CA VAL A 106 15.97 11.39 13.34
C VAL A 106 15.14 10.51 14.28
N VAL A 107 13.93 10.19 13.85
CA VAL A 107 13.04 9.30 14.59
C VAL A 107 13.44 7.84 14.36
N LYS A 108 13.52 7.09 15.45
CA LYS A 108 13.73 5.62 15.43
C LYS A 108 12.69 4.95 16.31
N ILE A 109 12.27 3.76 15.93
CA ILE A 109 11.43 2.88 16.74
C ILE A 109 12.27 1.73 17.28
N ASN A 110 11.92 1.24 18.45
CA ASN A 110 12.55 0.05 19.00
C ASN A 110 11.88 -1.20 18.41
N THR A 111 12.70 -2.06 17.83
CA THR A 111 12.28 -3.36 17.31
C THR A 111 13.00 -4.48 18.06
N PRO A 112 12.56 -5.73 17.97
CA PRO A 112 13.27 -6.86 18.57
C PRO A 112 14.73 -6.98 18.09
N ASN A 113 15.03 -6.46 16.89
CA ASN A 113 16.36 -6.47 16.28
C ASN A 113 17.13 -5.14 16.48
N GLY A 114 16.71 -4.30 17.42
CA GLY A 114 17.31 -3.01 17.70
C GLY A 114 16.57 -1.81 17.10
N PRO A 115 17.13 -0.59 17.26
CA PRO A 115 16.54 0.64 16.76
C PRO A 115 16.50 0.66 15.23
N ALA A 116 15.32 0.92 14.65
CA ALA A 116 15.12 0.99 13.21
C ALA A 116 14.32 2.25 12.80
N PRO A 117 14.42 2.70 11.53
CA PRO A 117 13.53 3.72 11.01
C PRO A 117 12.08 3.24 11.05
N PRO A 118 11.10 4.13 11.36
CA PRO A 118 9.69 3.77 11.31
C PRO A 118 9.24 3.58 9.86
N LEU A 119 8.30 2.66 9.67
CA LEU A 119 7.55 2.56 8.42
C LEU A 119 6.50 3.67 8.40
N VAL A 120 6.55 4.55 7.42
CA VAL A 120 5.66 5.70 7.30
C VAL A 120 5.14 5.82 5.88
N THR A 121 3.93 6.39 5.74
CA THR A 121 3.42 6.80 4.43
C THR A 121 3.95 8.18 4.05
N GLY A 122 4.04 8.42 2.74
CA GLY A 122 4.17 9.77 2.20
C GLY A 122 2.93 10.63 2.53
N THR A 123 3.07 11.93 2.35
CA THR A 123 1.92 12.86 2.42
C THR A 123 1.18 12.76 1.10
N PHE A 124 -0.04 12.25 1.11
CA PHE A 124 -0.90 12.28 -0.07
C PHE A 124 -1.33 13.73 -0.31
N GLY A 125 -0.84 14.34 -1.38
CA GLY A 125 -1.39 15.58 -1.89
C GLY A 125 -2.68 15.33 -2.66
N GLY A 126 -3.57 16.33 -2.75
CA GLY A 126 -4.81 16.21 -3.55
C GLY A 126 -4.54 15.83 -5.02
N ALA A 127 -3.34 16.15 -5.55
CA ALA A 127 -2.92 15.76 -6.89
C ALA A 127 -2.70 14.24 -7.02
N ASP A 128 -2.15 13.58 -6.02
CA ASP A 128 -1.91 12.13 -6.03
C ASP A 128 -3.23 11.36 -6.02
N PHE A 129 -4.20 11.82 -5.22
CA PHE A 129 -5.54 11.25 -5.20
C PHE A 129 -6.25 11.38 -6.57
N LEU A 130 -6.19 12.57 -7.19
CA LEU A 130 -6.77 12.79 -8.51
C LEU A 130 -6.09 11.93 -9.58
N HIS A 131 -4.78 11.78 -9.52
CA HIS A 131 -4.02 10.94 -10.46
C HIS A 131 -4.42 9.46 -10.35
N SER A 132 -4.55 8.93 -9.14
CA SER A 132 -5.01 7.57 -8.90
C SER A 132 -6.45 7.36 -9.38
N LEU A 133 -7.35 8.30 -9.08
CA LEU A 133 -8.74 8.23 -9.50
C LEU A 133 -8.89 8.27 -11.04
N LEU A 134 -8.13 9.14 -11.72
CA LEU A 134 -8.13 9.23 -13.18
C LEU A 134 -7.51 7.99 -13.83
N GLY A 135 -6.47 7.41 -13.22
CA GLY A 135 -5.87 6.15 -13.66
C GLY A 135 -6.88 5.01 -13.63
N GLU A 136 -7.56 4.79 -12.51
CA GLU A 136 -8.61 3.77 -12.39
C GLU A 136 -9.78 4.00 -13.36
N ALA A 137 -10.20 5.25 -13.54
CA ALA A 137 -11.26 5.57 -14.51
C ALA A 137 -10.82 5.25 -15.94
N THR A 138 -9.60 5.60 -16.32
CA THR A 138 -9.03 5.33 -17.64
C THR A 138 -8.92 3.82 -17.90
N ASP A 139 -8.46 3.05 -16.93
CA ASP A 139 -8.36 1.59 -17.04
C ASP A 139 -9.72 0.94 -17.21
N ARG A 140 -10.74 1.38 -16.48
CA ARG A 140 -12.12 0.89 -16.64
C ARG A 140 -12.68 1.20 -18.02
N PHE A 141 -12.50 2.42 -18.52
CA PHE A 141 -12.94 2.80 -19.88
C PHE A 141 -12.22 1.97 -20.94
N SER A 142 -10.93 1.73 -20.81
CA SER A 142 -10.15 0.91 -21.73
C SER A 142 -10.63 -0.54 -21.72
N GLN A 143 -10.89 -1.13 -20.57
CA GLN A 143 -11.41 -2.50 -20.45
C GLN A 143 -12.79 -2.64 -21.07
N THR A 144 -13.71 -1.70 -20.82
CA THR A 144 -15.05 -1.71 -21.42
C THR A 144 -14.98 -1.64 -22.94
N SER A 145 -14.12 -0.75 -23.47
CA SER A 145 -13.94 -0.59 -24.92
C SER A 145 -13.35 -1.85 -25.59
N ILE A 146 -12.40 -2.53 -24.93
CA ILE A 146 -11.83 -3.79 -25.43
C ILE A 146 -12.88 -4.91 -25.43
N THR A 147 -13.69 -5.00 -24.37
CA THR A 147 -14.75 -6.00 -24.26
C THR A 147 -15.81 -5.80 -25.36
N ASP A 148 -16.27 -4.55 -25.57
CA ASP A 148 -17.23 -4.21 -26.62
C ASP A 148 -16.69 -4.52 -28.02
N LEU A 149 -15.40 -4.25 -28.26
CA LEU A 149 -14.75 -4.55 -29.53
C LEU A 149 -14.63 -6.06 -29.76
N SER A 150 -14.25 -6.82 -28.73
CA SER A 150 -14.16 -8.28 -28.81
C SER A 150 -15.52 -8.91 -29.12
N GLN A 151 -16.58 -8.43 -28.47
CA GLN A 151 -17.94 -8.92 -28.71
C GLN A 151 -18.42 -8.63 -30.14
N LYS A 152 -18.13 -7.44 -30.67
CA LYS A 152 -18.44 -7.11 -32.09
C LYS A 152 -17.65 -7.97 -33.08
N ILE A 153 -16.40 -8.32 -32.77
CA ILE A 153 -15.61 -9.22 -33.62
C ILE A 153 -16.19 -10.63 -33.61
N ASP A 154 -16.64 -11.13 -32.48
CA ASP A 154 -17.26 -12.45 -32.36
C ASP A 154 -18.60 -12.49 -33.05
N ASP A 155 -19.45 -11.45 -32.98
CA ASP A 155 -20.71 -11.32 -33.70
C ASP A 155 -20.50 -11.37 -35.23
N VAL A 156 -19.45 -10.74 -35.76
CA VAL A 156 -19.10 -10.77 -37.18
C VAL A 156 -18.56 -12.15 -37.62
N ARG A 157 -17.93 -12.90 -36.72
CA ARG A 157 -17.46 -14.27 -37.03
C ARG A 157 -18.56 -15.31 -37.07
N MET A 158 -19.67 -15.04 -36.40
CA MET A 158 -20.84 -15.96 -36.31
C MET A 158 -21.89 -15.67 -37.36
N ALA A 159 -21.81 -14.60 -38.13
CA ALA A 159 -22.68 -14.21 -39.23
C ALA A 159 -22.10 -14.68 -40.57
#